data_e11c78cc52b0012000716fe2c3505946
#
_entry.id   e11c78cc52b0012000716fe2c3505946
#
_cell.length_a   1.000
_cell.length_b   1.000
_cell.length_c   1.000
_cell.angle_alpha   90.00
_cell.angle_beta   90.00
_cell.angle_gamma   90.00
#
_symmetry.space_group_name_H-M   'P 1'
#
loop_
_entity.id
_entity.type
_entity.pdbx_description
1 polymer ?
#
loop_
_entity_poly.entity_id
_entity_poly.type
_entity_poly.pdbx_seq_one_letter_code
_entity_poly.pdbx_strand_id
1 'polypeptide(L)'
;NRMDVAQQINALKEALADNWSVTVFPEGTTTDGKSLLPFKSSMLSVLEPPPPGVLVQPVVLDYGEVSEFIGWIGEEDGLNNAMRVMARKGSFRLRITYLEPFSPEEYHGRKAIAAKAREEIEEELGATLDEPLRDFRHTVEAIRYFAPDPKTGES
;
A
#
# COMPACT_ATOMS: atom_id res chain seq x y z
N ASN A 1 10.67 17.14 -4.76
CA ASN A 1 9.38 17.82 -4.76
C ASN A 1 8.34 16.80 -4.30
N ARG A 2 8.07 16.75 -2.98
CA ARG A 2 7.01 15.89 -2.45
C ARG A 2 5.67 16.58 -2.70
N MET A 3 4.81 15.95 -3.47
CA MET A 3 3.44 16.41 -3.62
C MET A 3 2.73 16.34 -2.26
N ASP A 4 2.01 17.38 -1.91
CA ASP A 4 1.10 17.40 -0.77
C ASP A 4 0.01 16.31 -0.97
N VAL A 5 -0.53 15.77 0.13
CA VAL A 5 -1.59 14.75 0.09
C VAL A 5 -2.78 15.20 -0.77
N ALA A 6 -3.15 16.49 -0.69
CA ALA A 6 -4.20 17.06 -1.52
C ALA A 6 -3.86 17.00 -3.02
N GLN A 7 -2.62 17.28 -3.40
CA GLN A 7 -2.16 17.18 -4.79
C GLN A 7 -2.16 15.73 -5.29
N GLN A 8 -1.77 14.78 -4.44
CA GLN A 8 -1.83 13.35 -4.77
C GLN A 8 -3.28 12.91 -5.04
N ILE A 9 -4.21 13.30 -4.18
CA ILE A 9 -5.65 12.99 -4.34
C ILE A 9 -6.20 13.59 -5.63
N ASN A 10 -5.83 14.83 -5.96
CA ASN A 10 -6.26 15.46 -7.21
C ASN A 10 -5.71 14.74 -8.44
N ALA A 11 -4.43 14.37 -8.43
CA ALA A 11 -3.84 13.57 -9.51
C ALA A 11 -4.52 12.20 -9.69
N LEU A 12 -4.91 11.55 -8.57
CA LEU A 12 -5.69 10.31 -8.63
C LEU A 12 -7.09 10.53 -9.25
N LYS A 13 -7.77 11.63 -8.90
CA LYS A 13 -9.07 11.98 -9.48
C LYS A 13 -8.97 12.24 -10.98
N GLU A 14 -7.97 12.97 -11.43
CA GLU A 14 -7.71 13.23 -12.85
C GLU A 14 -7.44 11.92 -13.59
N ALA A 15 -6.58 11.05 -13.07
CA ALA A 15 -6.30 9.77 -13.68
C ALA A 15 -7.56 8.89 -13.83
N LEU A 16 -8.40 8.82 -12.78
CA LEU A 16 -9.66 8.08 -12.86
C LEU A 16 -10.66 8.71 -13.86
N ALA A 17 -10.72 10.04 -13.94
CA ALA A 17 -11.55 10.75 -14.91
C ALA A 17 -11.12 10.47 -16.36
N ASP A 18 -9.83 10.26 -16.57
CA ASP A 18 -9.23 9.88 -17.86
C ASP A 18 -9.30 8.36 -18.13
N ASN A 19 -10.06 7.60 -17.33
CA ASN A 19 -10.19 6.13 -17.41
C ASN A 19 -8.90 5.36 -17.22
N TRP A 20 -7.93 5.90 -16.46
CA TRP A 20 -6.74 5.16 -16.06
C TRP A 20 -7.04 4.26 -14.88
N SER A 21 -6.47 3.06 -14.90
CA SER A 21 -6.40 2.22 -13.71
C SER A 21 -5.34 2.75 -12.76
N VAL A 22 -5.69 2.89 -11.49
CA VAL A 22 -4.80 3.43 -10.47
C VAL A 22 -4.54 2.38 -9.40
N THR A 23 -3.27 2.10 -9.11
CA THR A 23 -2.87 1.20 -8.03
C THR A 23 -2.47 2.01 -6.80
N VAL A 24 -3.02 1.64 -5.64
CA VAL A 24 -2.68 2.23 -4.35
C VAL A 24 -2.20 1.16 -3.37
N PHE A 25 -1.24 1.53 -2.51
CA PHE A 25 -0.75 0.67 -1.44
C PHE A 25 -1.20 1.27 -0.09
N PRO A 26 -2.38 0.85 0.42
CA PRO A 26 -3.02 1.54 1.55
C PRO A 26 -2.31 1.34 2.89
N GLU A 27 -1.44 0.36 3.00
CA GLU A 27 -0.58 0.18 4.20
C GLU A 27 0.44 1.32 4.35
N GLY A 28 0.88 1.90 3.23
CA GLY A 28 1.81 3.03 3.17
C GLY A 28 3.25 2.67 3.53
N THR A 29 3.55 1.41 3.76
CA THR A 29 4.90 0.84 3.94
C THR A 29 4.87 -0.65 3.59
N THR A 30 6.03 -1.28 3.59
CA THR A 30 6.19 -2.72 3.37
C THR A 30 6.21 -3.48 4.69
N THR A 31 5.81 -4.75 4.65
CA THR A 31 5.86 -5.69 5.77
C THR A 31 6.79 -6.87 5.45
N ASP A 32 6.77 -7.87 6.31
CA ASP A 32 7.48 -9.14 6.14
C ASP A 32 6.80 -10.11 5.15
N GLY A 33 5.68 -9.70 4.56
CA GLY A 33 4.86 -10.54 3.68
C GLY A 33 3.98 -11.57 4.39
N LYS A 34 4.01 -11.60 5.73
CA LYS A 34 3.19 -12.48 6.60
C LYS A 34 2.30 -11.71 7.55
N SER A 35 2.37 -10.39 7.46
CA SER A 35 1.62 -9.43 8.28
C SER A 35 0.92 -8.44 7.38
N LEU A 36 -0.25 -7.97 7.80
CA LEU A 36 -1.03 -6.96 7.09
C LEU A 36 -1.30 -5.77 8.02
N LEU A 37 -0.79 -4.60 7.64
CA LEU A 37 -0.98 -3.38 8.40
C LEU A 37 -2.40 -2.79 8.22
N PRO A 38 -2.84 -1.94 9.15
CA PRO A 38 -4.09 -1.20 8.96
C PRO A 38 -4.05 -0.32 7.71
N PHE A 39 -5.12 -0.36 6.91
CA PHE A 39 -5.22 0.45 5.70
C PHE A 39 -5.49 1.92 6.02
N LYS A 40 -4.67 2.80 5.47
CA LYS A 40 -4.83 4.26 5.54
C LYS A 40 -5.91 4.70 4.56
N SER A 41 -7.13 4.87 5.03
CA SER A 41 -8.28 5.22 4.18
C SER A 41 -8.17 6.59 3.51
N SER A 42 -7.20 7.44 3.89
CA SER A 42 -6.98 8.75 3.26
C SER A 42 -6.70 8.65 1.76
N MET A 43 -6.00 7.61 1.32
CA MET A 43 -5.73 7.37 -0.11
C MET A 43 -6.99 7.02 -0.92
N LEU A 44 -8.03 6.52 -0.23
CA LEU A 44 -9.31 6.17 -0.83
C LEU A 44 -10.33 7.32 -0.81
N SER A 45 -9.93 8.53 -0.38
CA SER A 45 -10.81 9.71 -0.40
C SER A 45 -11.25 10.12 -1.81
N VAL A 46 -10.53 9.68 -2.83
CA VAL A 46 -10.94 9.82 -4.24
C VAL A 46 -12.25 9.10 -4.54
N LEU A 47 -12.64 8.13 -3.73
CA LEU A 47 -13.89 7.37 -3.81
C LEU A 47 -15.02 7.97 -2.95
N GLU A 48 -14.88 9.23 -2.51
CA GLU A 48 -15.90 9.97 -1.75
C GLU A 48 -16.25 11.32 -2.44
N PRO A 49 -17.30 11.39 -3.29
CA PRO A 49 -18.08 10.28 -3.83
C PRO A 49 -17.32 9.48 -4.88
N PRO A 50 -17.63 8.20 -5.06
CA PRO A 50 -16.96 7.39 -6.08
C PRO A 50 -17.29 7.89 -7.48
N PRO A 51 -16.29 7.96 -8.38
CA PRO A 51 -16.56 8.25 -9.78
C PRO A 51 -17.43 7.15 -10.41
N PRO A 52 -18.35 7.50 -11.35
CA PRO A 52 -19.24 6.52 -11.96
C PRO A 52 -18.49 5.38 -12.65
N GLY A 53 -18.90 4.14 -12.39
CA GLY A 53 -18.33 2.95 -13.03
C GLY A 53 -16.95 2.53 -12.54
N VAL A 54 -16.38 3.20 -11.54
CA VAL A 54 -15.12 2.79 -10.91
C VAL A 54 -15.37 1.57 -10.04
N LEU A 55 -14.50 0.57 -10.18
CA LEU A 55 -14.46 -0.62 -9.33
C LEU A 55 -13.20 -0.61 -8.47
N VAL A 56 -13.29 -1.19 -7.30
CA VAL A 56 -12.15 -1.48 -6.40
C VAL A 56 -11.82 -2.94 -6.54
N GLN A 57 -10.58 -3.24 -6.94
CA GLN A 57 -10.09 -4.60 -7.04
C GLN A 57 -8.94 -4.83 -6.04
N PRO A 58 -9.17 -5.60 -4.97
CA PRO A 58 -8.10 -5.98 -4.06
C PRO A 58 -7.09 -6.88 -4.76
N VAL A 59 -5.81 -6.73 -4.43
CA VAL A 59 -4.72 -7.50 -5.03
C VAL A 59 -3.74 -7.93 -3.95
N VAL A 60 -3.38 -9.20 -3.94
CA VAL A 60 -2.37 -9.77 -3.05
C VAL A 60 -1.07 -9.99 -3.82
N LEU A 61 0.03 -9.54 -3.24
CA LEU A 61 1.38 -9.77 -3.74
C LEU A 61 2.08 -10.76 -2.80
N ASP A 62 2.39 -11.95 -3.30
CA ASP A 62 3.10 -12.98 -2.54
C ASP A 62 4.47 -13.24 -3.17
N TYR A 63 5.51 -12.97 -2.40
CA TYR A 63 6.91 -13.22 -2.76
C TYR A 63 7.44 -14.56 -2.23
N GLY A 64 6.60 -15.34 -1.56
CA GLY A 64 6.97 -16.62 -0.97
C GLY A 64 8.08 -16.49 0.07
N GLU A 65 8.99 -17.46 0.09
CA GLU A 65 10.09 -17.55 1.08
C GLU A 65 11.03 -16.35 1.09
N VAL A 66 11.06 -15.54 0.02
CA VAL A 66 11.96 -14.39 -0.06
C VAL A 66 11.37 -13.10 0.50
N SER A 67 10.09 -13.10 0.92
CA SER A 67 9.40 -11.89 1.38
C SER A 67 10.14 -11.19 2.52
N GLU A 68 10.59 -11.93 3.52
CA GLU A 68 11.37 -11.37 4.64
C GLU A 68 12.73 -10.81 4.19
N PHE A 69 13.35 -11.42 3.18
CA PHE A 69 14.64 -10.96 2.65
C PHE A 69 14.51 -9.68 1.83
N ILE A 70 13.48 -9.57 0.99
CA ILE A 70 13.29 -8.40 0.10
C ILE A 70 12.51 -7.27 0.78
N GLY A 71 11.77 -7.58 1.84
CA GLY A 71 11.01 -6.59 2.60
C GLY A 71 11.90 -5.47 3.13
N TRP A 72 11.46 -4.24 2.96
CA TRP A 72 12.10 -3.08 3.56
C TRP A 72 11.44 -2.83 4.92
N ILE A 73 12.10 -3.31 5.99
CA ILE A 73 11.53 -3.42 7.33
C ILE A 73 12.44 -2.72 8.35
N GLY A 74 11.83 -2.08 9.35
CA GLY A 74 12.54 -1.44 10.46
C GLY A 74 13.30 -0.19 10.05
N GLU A 75 14.48 0.02 10.64
CA GLU A 75 15.31 1.21 10.44
C GLU A 75 16.26 1.11 9.24
N GLU A 76 16.12 0.09 8.40
CA GLU A 76 16.98 -0.09 7.24
C GLU A 76 16.80 1.09 6.28
N ASP A 77 17.92 1.69 5.85
CA ASP A 77 17.92 2.72 4.81
C ASP A 77 17.52 2.12 3.45
N GLY A 78 16.69 2.85 2.70
CA GLY A 78 16.16 2.38 1.41
C GLY A 78 17.24 2.06 0.37
N LEU A 79 18.39 2.76 0.41
CA LEU A 79 19.51 2.44 -0.48
C LEU A 79 20.17 1.12 -0.08
N ASN A 80 20.33 0.86 1.20
CA ASN A 80 20.86 -0.40 1.71
C ASN A 80 19.93 -1.57 1.39
N ASN A 81 18.62 -1.39 1.55
CA ASN A 81 17.63 -2.37 1.11
C ASN A 81 17.76 -2.67 -0.39
N ALA A 82 17.77 -1.64 -1.23
CA ALA A 82 17.91 -1.79 -2.68
C ALA A 82 19.21 -2.51 -3.06
N MET A 83 20.34 -2.15 -2.44
CA MET A 83 21.63 -2.81 -2.67
C MET A 83 21.60 -4.28 -2.24
N ARG A 84 20.99 -4.60 -1.10
CA ARG A 84 20.83 -5.96 -0.59
C ARG A 84 19.99 -6.81 -1.56
N VAL A 85 18.88 -6.28 -2.03
CA VAL A 85 18.01 -6.96 -3.00
C VAL A 85 18.71 -7.20 -4.33
N MET A 86 19.44 -6.18 -4.86
CA MET A 86 20.19 -6.30 -6.12
C MET A 86 21.40 -7.23 -6.02
N ALA A 87 22.04 -7.33 -4.86
CA ALA A 87 23.17 -8.23 -4.62
C ALA A 87 22.74 -9.71 -4.49
N ARG A 88 21.44 -9.99 -4.38
CA ARG A 88 20.92 -11.34 -4.25
C ARG A 88 21.17 -12.12 -5.53
N LYS A 89 21.76 -13.31 -5.40
CA LYS A 89 21.95 -14.23 -6.52
C LYS A 89 20.69 -15.06 -6.77
N GLY A 90 20.44 -15.35 -8.03
CA GLY A 90 19.29 -16.16 -8.46
C GLY A 90 18.03 -15.34 -8.70
N SER A 91 16.93 -16.01 -8.95
CA SER A 91 15.61 -15.44 -9.18
C SER A 91 14.68 -15.73 -8.01
N PHE A 92 13.57 -15.04 -7.96
CA PHE A 92 12.44 -15.35 -7.07
C PHE A 92 11.13 -15.27 -7.86
N ARG A 93 10.11 -15.90 -7.32
CA ARG A 93 8.78 -15.87 -7.92
C ARG A 93 7.95 -14.81 -7.18
N LEU A 94 7.22 -14.01 -7.94
CA LEU A 94 6.14 -13.17 -7.45
C LEU A 94 4.83 -13.76 -7.95
N ARG A 95 3.90 -14.05 -7.03
CA ARG A 95 2.51 -14.37 -7.34
C ARG A 95 1.66 -13.12 -7.14
N ILE A 96 0.86 -12.77 -8.13
CA ILE A 96 -0.09 -11.66 -8.06
C ILE A 96 -1.48 -12.28 -8.16
N THR A 97 -2.26 -12.16 -7.08
CA THR A 97 -3.65 -12.66 -7.03
C THR A 97 -4.60 -11.46 -7.09
N TYR A 98 -5.39 -11.41 -8.15
CA TYR A 98 -6.47 -10.43 -8.32
C TYR A 98 -7.73 -11.02 -7.72
N LEU A 99 -8.28 -10.36 -6.69
CA LEU A 99 -9.52 -10.77 -6.06
C LEU A 99 -10.73 -10.23 -6.82
N GLU A 100 -11.94 -10.62 -6.42
CA GLU A 100 -13.15 -10.17 -7.08
C GLU A 100 -13.32 -8.66 -6.92
N PRO A 101 -13.51 -7.90 -8.00
CA PRO A 101 -13.73 -6.46 -7.90
C PRO A 101 -15.13 -6.16 -7.34
N PHE A 102 -15.24 -5.10 -6.56
CA PHE A 102 -16.52 -4.64 -6.01
C PHE A 102 -16.78 -3.16 -6.30
N SER A 103 -18.06 -2.77 -6.29
CA SER A 103 -18.45 -1.38 -6.45
C SER A 103 -18.26 -0.59 -5.16
N PRO A 104 -17.51 0.52 -5.15
CA PRO A 104 -17.41 1.38 -3.98
C PRO A 104 -18.75 2.05 -3.61
N GLU A 105 -19.74 2.11 -4.52
CA GLU A 105 -21.06 2.65 -4.27
C GLU A 105 -21.88 1.82 -3.28
N GLU A 106 -21.53 0.54 -3.09
CA GLU A 106 -22.18 -0.37 -2.14
C GLU A 106 -21.75 -0.11 -0.68
N TYR A 107 -20.74 0.74 -0.47
CA TYR A 107 -20.14 0.97 0.84
C TYR A 107 -20.26 2.44 1.27
N HIS A 108 -20.52 2.66 2.55
CA HIS A 108 -20.68 4.01 3.11
C HIS A 108 -19.31 4.63 3.46
N GLY A 109 -18.68 5.24 2.45
CA GLY A 109 -17.47 6.02 2.59
C GLY A 109 -16.16 5.19 2.61
N ARG A 110 -15.06 5.90 2.45
CA ARG A 110 -13.71 5.34 2.27
C ARG A 110 -13.26 4.36 3.37
N LYS A 111 -13.76 4.51 4.60
CA LYS A 111 -13.41 3.60 5.70
C LYS A 111 -14.03 2.22 5.52
N ALA A 112 -15.28 2.16 5.06
CA ALA A 112 -15.96 0.90 4.77
C ALA A 112 -15.33 0.22 3.55
N ILE A 113 -14.99 0.98 2.50
CA ILE A 113 -14.26 0.48 1.32
C ILE A 113 -12.90 -0.11 1.73
N ALA A 114 -12.14 0.61 2.57
CA ALA A 114 -10.85 0.14 3.06
C ALA A 114 -10.98 -1.14 3.92
N ALA A 115 -12.01 -1.20 4.77
CA ALA A 115 -12.27 -2.38 5.61
C ALA A 115 -12.59 -3.60 4.76
N LYS A 116 -13.47 -3.45 3.74
CA LYS A 116 -13.83 -4.53 2.83
C LYS A 116 -12.62 -5.04 2.04
N ALA A 117 -11.85 -4.14 1.44
CA ALA A 117 -10.66 -4.53 0.69
C ALA A 117 -9.61 -5.22 1.59
N ARG A 118 -9.45 -4.74 2.84
CA ARG A 118 -8.55 -5.37 3.80
C ARG A 118 -9.00 -6.76 4.21
N GLU A 119 -10.27 -6.95 4.48
CA GLU A 119 -10.85 -8.25 4.85
C GLU A 119 -10.59 -9.30 3.78
N GLU A 120 -10.84 -9.00 2.51
CA GLU A 120 -10.60 -9.90 1.39
C GLU A 120 -9.12 -10.23 1.21
N ILE A 121 -8.24 -9.23 1.34
CA ILE A 121 -6.79 -9.45 1.26
C ILE A 121 -6.30 -10.30 2.44
N GLU A 122 -6.83 -10.09 3.65
CA GLU A 122 -6.47 -10.85 4.86
C GLU A 122 -6.85 -12.33 4.71
N GLU A 123 -8.05 -12.60 4.19
CA GLU A 123 -8.53 -13.96 3.93
C GLU A 123 -7.66 -14.67 2.89
N GLU A 124 -7.42 -14.06 1.74
CA GLU A 124 -6.59 -14.64 0.67
C GLU A 124 -5.14 -14.82 1.09
N LEU A 125 -4.57 -13.85 1.80
CA LEU A 125 -3.19 -13.95 2.28
C LEU A 125 -3.06 -15.09 3.31
N GLY A 126 -4.02 -15.21 4.24
CA GLY A 126 -4.06 -16.32 5.19
C GLY A 126 -4.17 -17.68 4.51
N ALA A 127 -5.01 -17.79 3.49
CA ALA A 127 -5.15 -19.01 2.68
C ALA A 127 -3.87 -19.33 1.89
N THR A 128 -3.19 -18.30 1.35
CA THR A 128 -1.93 -18.46 0.61
C THR A 128 -0.79 -18.92 1.50
N LEU A 129 -0.71 -18.40 2.73
CA LEU A 129 0.33 -18.74 3.70
C LEU A 129 0.06 -20.08 4.42
N ASP A 130 -1.17 -20.60 4.36
CA ASP A 130 -1.64 -21.75 5.15
C ASP A 130 -1.40 -21.58 6.67
N GLU A 131 -1.36 -20.32 7.12
CA GLU A 131 -1.20 -19.92 8.52
C GLU A 131 -1.92 -18.59 8.80
N PRO A 132 -2.37 -18.35 10.04
CA PRO A 132 -2.92 -17.05 10.42
C PRO A 132 -1.88 -15.94 10.23
N LEU A 133 -2.35 -14.75 9.83
CA LEU A 133 -1.47 -13.59 9.72
C LEU A 133 -0.85 -13.26 11.09
N ARG A 134 0.40 -12.88 11.05
CA ARG A 134 1.15 -12.50 12.25
C ARG A 134 0.92 -11.04 12.60
N ASP A 135 1.01 -10.74 13.89
CA ASP A 135 1.15 -9.35 14.32
C ASP A 135 2.49 -8.79 13.86
N PHE A 136 2.46 -7.68 13.16
CA PHE A 136 3.68 -7.02 12.70
C PHE A 136 4.45 -6.44 13.89
N ARG A 137 5.61 -7.02 14.20
CA ARG A 137 6.38 -6.72 15.43
C ARG A 137 7.35 -5.55 15.29
N HIS A 138 7.54 -5.05 14.07
CA HIS A 138 8.44 -3.92 13.84
C HIS A 138 7.70 -2.61 14.09
N THR A 139 8.35 -1.67 14.75
CA THR A 139 7.83 -0.32 14.91
C THR A 139 7.73 0.31 13.54
N VAL A 140 6.50 0.57 13.08
CA VAL A 140 6.29 1.39 11.89
C VAL A 140 6.60 2.82 12.32
N GLU A 141 7.83 3.28 12.07
CA GLU A 141 8.13 4.69 12.24
C GLU A 141 7.16 5.48 11.36
N ALA A 142 6.36 6.32 12.01
CA ALA A 142 5.56 7.29 11.27
C ALA A 142 6.58 8.12 10.47
N ILE A 143 6.52 8.02 9.14
CA ILE A 143 7.37 8.82 8.26
C ILE A 143 7.11 10.27 8.64
N ARG A 144 7.99 10.83 9.47
CA ARG A 144 7.94 12.25 9.82
C ARG A 144 8.36 12.98 8.57
N TYR A 145 7.40 13.53 7.88
CA TYR A 145 7.66 14.48 6.83
C TYR A 145 8.26 15.72 7.48
N PHE A 146 9.59 15.85 7.45
CA PHE A 146 10.24 17.09 7.80
C PHE A 146 9.81 18.13 6.75
N ALA A 147 8.89 19.00 7.11
CA ALA A 147 8.76 20.25 6.41
C ALA A 147 10.11 20.99 6.61
N PRO A 148 10.76 21.50 5.54
CA PRO A 148 11.93 22.33 5.73
C PRO A 148 11.54 23.51 6.61
N ASP A 149 12.35 23.75 7.66
CA ASP A 149 12.15 24.88 8.57
C ASP A 149 12.22 26.17 7.73
N PRO A 150 11.16 27.01 7.70
CA PRO A 150 11.16 28.22 6.90
C PRO A 150 12.16 29.28 7.39
N LYS A 151 12.97 28.98 8.41
CA LYS A 151 13.90 29.91 9.05
C LYS A 151 15.37 29.77 8.67
N THR A 152 15.74 28.88 7.72
CA THR A 152 17.13 28.76 7.23
C THR A 152 17.36 29.43 5.86
N GLY A 153 16.70 30.52 5.60
CA GLY A 153 16.86 31.35 4.39
C GLY A 153 17.21 32.79 4.72
N GLU A 154 18.26 33.00 5.52
CA GLU A 154 18.92 34.32 5.61
C GLU A 154 20.37 34.11 6.02
N SER A 155 21.28 34.20 5.05
CA SER A 155 22.56 34.91 5.08
C SER A 155 23.20 34.77 3.71
#